data_784d97d2d0879b6ac2ddf1cd6b27ead0
#
_entry.id   784d97d2d0879b6ac2ddf1cd6b27ead0
#
_cell.length_a   1.000
_cell.length_b   1.000
_cell.length_c   1.000
_cell.angle_alpha   90.00
_cell.angle_beta   90.00
_cell.angle_gamma   90.00
#
_symmetry.space_group_name_H-M   'P 1'
#
loop_
_entity.id
_entity.type
_entity.pdbx_description
1 polymer ?
#
loop_
_entity_poly.entity_id
_entity_poly.type
_entity_poly.pdbx_seq_one_letter_code
_entity_poly.pdbx_strand_id
1 'polypeptide(L)'
;MKFLKCLSSILAKLELRIAGILVAIVTALIVINVFTRAANMAIFWIDEAAIFIMVWAVFLGSAVLMQKRQAVAVTLLKDFSSNKLKRLFEVAYAWSILIFSLSLLYFCWVWYRPDALIAVGFDIQEFSMETMNFIYQDTTNTLGIPKYL
;
A
#
# COMPACT_ATOMS: atom_id res chain seq x y z
N MET A 1 1.46 -21.13 -19.64
CA MET A 1 2.00 -20.98 -18.28
C MET A 1 3.41 -20.34 -18.23
N LYS A 2 4.33 -20.56 -19.19
CA LYS A 2 5.67 -19.95 -19.19
C LYS A 2 5.62 -18.41 -19.36
N PHE A 3 4.71 -17.89 -20.20
CA PHE A 3 4.55 -16.46 -20.46
C PHE A 3 4.12 -15.69 -19.18
N LEU A 4 3.12 -16.20 -18.45
CA LEU A 4 2.66 -15.59 -17.19
C LEU A 4 3.75 -15.55 -16.13
N LYS A 5 4.57 -16.61 -16.02
CA LYS A 5 5.70 -16.63 -15.08
C LYS A 5 6.79 -15.64 -15.47
N CYS A 6 7.07 -15.49 -16.76
CA CYS A 6 8.04 -14.52 -17.25
C CYS A 6 7.58 -13.09 -16.98
N LEU A 7 6.33 -12.77 -17.32
CA LEU A 7 5.74 -11.46 -17.07
C LEU A 7 5.73 -11.10 -15.58
N SER A 8 5.27 -12.02 -14.73
CA SER A 8 5.28 -11.87 -13.27
C SER A 8 6.69 -11.62 -12.72
N SER A 9 7.71 -12.31 -13.24
CA SER A 9 9.09 -12.11 -12.82
C SER A 9 9.66 -10.75 -13.22
N ILE A 10 9.29 -10.25 -14.41
CA ILE A 10 9.70 -8.90 -14.87
C ILE A 10 9.03 -7.83 -14.00
N LEU A 11 7.72 -7.96 -13.78
CA LEU A 11 6.97 -7.05 -12.91
C LEU A 11 7.60 -6.96 -11.52
N ALA A 12 7.88 -8.09 -10.87
CA ALA A 12 8.49 -8.09 -9.55
C ALA A 12 9.86 -7.42 -9.49
N LYS A 13 10.66 -7.57 -10.53
CA LYS A 13 11.97 -6.86 -10.61
C LYS A 13 11.77 -5.35 -10.73
N LEU A 14 10.78 -4.93 -11.51
CA LEU A 14 10.44 -3.53 -11.68
C LEU A 14 9.90 -2.94 -10.37
N GLU A 15 8.93 -3.59 -9.74
CA GLU A 15 8.36 -3.21 -8.45
C GLU A 15 9.43 -3.08 -7.36
N LEU A 16 10.36 -4.04 -7.30
CA LEU A 16 11.46 -4.01 -6.33
C LEU A 16 12.39 -2.82 -6.55
N ARG A 17 12.71 -2.48 -7.81
CA ARG A 17 13.53 -1.32 -8.12
C ARG A 17 12.84 -0.02 -7.76
N ILE A 18 11.55 0.11 -8.14
CA ILE A 18 10.75 1.29 -7.80
C ILE A 18 10.65 1.44 -6.28
N ALA A 19 10.31 0.38 -5.56
CA ALA A 19 10.25 0.40 -4.10
C ALA A 19 11.58 0.84 -3.48
N GLY A 20 12.71 0.33 -3.97
CA GLY A 20 14.04 0.75 -3.50
C GLY A 20 14.32 2.24 -3.74
N ILE A 21 13.96 2.77 -4.90
CA ILE A 21 14.10 4.19 -5.23
C ILE A 21 13.20 5.03 -4.29
N LEU A 22 11.94 4.63 -4.09
CA LEU A 22 11.02 5.34 -3.21
C LEU A 22 11.53 5.38 -1.76
N VAL A 23 12.08 4.28 -1.25
CA VAL A 23 12.70 4.24 0.09
C VAL A 23 13.89 5.20 0.16
N ALA A 24 14.74 5.26 -0.85
CA ALA A 24 15.86 6.20 -0.89
C ALA A 24 15.37 7.66 -0.88
N ILE A 25 14.32 7.97 -1.65
CA ILE A 25 13.72 9.31 -1.68
C ILE A 25 13.12 9.67 -0.31
N VAL A 26 12.36 8.76 0.32
CA VAL A 26 11.80 9.00 1.67
C VAL A 26 12.91 9.27 2.66
N THR A 27 13.96 8.47 2.64
CA THR A 27 15.10 8.67 3.53
C THR A 27 15.74 10.05 3.34
N ALA A 28 15.96 10.47 2.10
CA ALA A 28 16.49 11.79 1.78
C ALA A 28 15.56 12.91 2.26
N LEU A 29 14.25 12.79 2.05
CA LEU A 29 13.26 13.78 2.51
C LEU A 29 13.25 13.90 4.04
N ILE A 30 13.29 12.78 4.76
CA ILE A 30 13.34 12.79 6.23
C ILE A 30 14.63 13.45 6.74
N VAL A 31 15.77 13.15 6.13
CA VAL A 31 17.05 13.77 6.50
C VAL A 31 16.99 15.28 6.27
N ILE A 32 16.53 15.73 5.11
CA ILE A 32 16.34 17.16 4.80
C ILE A 32 15.40 17.80 5.82
N ASN A 33 14.29 17.16 6.16
CA ASN A 33 13.31 17.67 7.11
C ASN A 33 13.93 17.86 8.52
N VAL A 34 14.77 16.91 8.95
CA VAL A 34 15.48 17.03 10.24
C VAL A 34 16.40 18.24 10.25
N PHE A 35 17.17 18.47 9.19
CA PHE A 35 18.07 19.61 9.09
C PHE A 35 17.32 20.94 9.02
N THR A 36 16.24 21.03 8.23
CA THR A 36 15.45 22.26 8.11
C THR A 36 14.76 22.61 9.42
N ARG A 37 14.27 21.62 10.17
CA ARG A 37 13.71 21.84 11.51
C ARG A 37 14.77 22.28 12.51
N ALA A 38 15.96 21.71 12.49
CA ALA A 38 17.07 22.14 13.33
C ALA A 38 17.52 23.57 13.05
N ALA A 39 17.38 24.03 11.80
CA ALA A 39 17.65 25.40 11.37
C ALA A 39 16.47 26.38 11.62
N ASN A 40 15.39 25.96 12.29
CA ASN A 40 14.14 26.72 12.49
C ASN A 40 13.45 27.15 11.17
N MET A 41 13.68 26.41 10.07
CA MET A 41 13.08 26.61 8.77
C MET A 41 12.24 25.39 8.38
N ALA A 42 11.20 25.06 9.17
CA ALA A 42 10.38 23.88 8.96
C ALA A 42 9.64 23.94 7.60
N ILE A 43 9.77 22.88 6.81
CA ILE A 43 9.09 22.74 5.52
C ILE A 43 7.99 21.68 5.67
N PHE A 44 6.75 22.11 5.87
CA PHE A 44 5.63 21.24 6.24
C PHE A 44 5.21 20.24 5.15
N TRP A 45 5.36 20.59 3.87
CA TRP A 45 4.98 19.70 2.77
C TRP A 45 5.87 18.44 2.65
N ILE A 46 7.08 18.46 3.21
CA ILE A 46 7.99 17.31 3.19
C ILE A 46 7.40 16.14 3.99
N ASP A 47 6.74 16.43 5.10
CA ASP A 47 6.11 15.40 5.93
C ASP A 47 4.99 14.67 5.17
N GLU A 48 4.14 15.42 4.49
CA GLU A 48 3.06 14.85 3.68
C GLU A 48 3.60 14.04 2.50
N ALA A 49 4.58 14.58 1.77
CA ALA A 49 5.23 13.89 0.66
C ALA A 49 5.88 12.57 1.12
N ALA A 50 6.59 12.60 2.25
CA ALA A 50 7.24 11.42 2.81
C ALA A 50 6.24 10.32 3.16
N ILE A 51 5.08 10.66 3.75
CA ILE A 51 4.02 9.70 4.06
C ILE A 51 3.47 9.05 2.78
N PHE A 52 3.13 9.83 1.75
CA PHE A 52 2.63 9.30 0.49
C PHE A 52 3.62 8.34 -0.17
N ILE A 53 4.87 8.75 -0.29
CA ILE A 53 5.92 7.94 -0.92
C ILE A 53 6.18 6.67 -0.09
N MET A 54 6.15 6.76 1.24
CA MET A 54 6.33 5.62 2.14
C MET A 54 5.21 4.59 1.95
N VAL A 55 3.95 5.02 1.85
CA VAL A 55 2.81 4.13 1.62
C VAL A 55 3.00 3.36 0.32
N TRP A 56 3.32 4.04 -0.79
CA TRP A 56 3.59 3.39 -2.06
C TRP A 56 4.77 2.41 -2.00
N ALA A 57 5.86 2.79 -1.31
CA ALA A 57 7.02 1.91 -1.14
C ALA A 57 6.66 0.62 -0.39
N VAL A 58 5.84 0.72 0.67
CA VAL A 58 5.37 -0.43 1.45
C VAL A 58 4.46 -1.34 0.62
N PHE A 59 3.52 -0.77 -0.16
CA PHE A 59 2.64 -1.56 -1.03
C PHE A 59 3.44 -2.34 -2.08
N LEU A 60 4.35 -1.68 -2.80
CA LEU A 60 5.20 -2.34 -3.80
C LEU A 60 6.11 -3.38 -3.17
N GLY A 61 6.71 -3.07 -2.02
CA GLY A 61 7.56 -4.00 -1.30
C GLY A 61 6.80 -5.24 -0.82
N SER A 62 5.60 -5.08 -0.28
CA SER A 62 4.76 -6.19 0.17
C SER A 62 4.30 -7.09 -0.99
N ALA A 63 3.96 -6.50 -2.15
CA ALA A 63 3.61 -7.27 -3.35
C ALA A 63 4.75 -8.19 -3.80
N VAL A 64 6.00 -7.67 -3.82
CA VAL A 64 7.19 -8.47 -4.14
C VAL A 64 7.45 -9.58 -3.13
N LEU A 65 7.29 -9.29 -1.82
CA LEU A 65 7.46 -10.31 -0.77
C LEU A 65 6.45 -11.44 -0.91
N MET A 66 5.20 -11.12 -1.20
CA MET A 66 4.14 -12.12 -1.45
C MET A 66 4.47 -12.98 -2.67
N GLN A 67 4.91 -12.37 -3.77
CA GLN A 67 5.25 -13.08 -4.98
C GLN A 67 6.42 -14.04 -4.79
N LYS A 68 7.45 -13.63 -4.05
CA LYS A 68 8.63 -14.46 -3.76
C LYS A 68 8.37 -15.51 -2.68
N ARG A 69 7.19 -15.53 -2.05
CA ARG A 69 6.86 -16.37 -0.88
C ARG A 69 7.90 -16.26 0.25
N GLN A 70 8.52 -15.10 0.38
CA GLN A 70 9.56 -14.80 1.36
C GLN A 70 9.01 -14.08 2.61
N ALA A 71 7.77 -14.40 3.02
CA ALA A 71 7.31 -13.95 4.33
C ALA A 71 8.23 -14.56 5.40
N VAL A 72 9.02 -13.72 6.04
CA VAL A 72 10.08 -14.12 6.99
C VAL A 72 9.57 -15.08 8.07
N ALA A 73 8.34 -14.87 8.55
CA ALA A 73 7.72 -15.75 9.53
C ALA A 73 7.53 -17.18 9.03
N VAL A 74 7.19 -17.36 7.74
CA VAL A 74 6.95 -18.66 7.14
C VAL A 74 8.27 -19.39 6.84
N THR A 75 9.31 -18.68 6.45
CA THR A 75 10.64 -19.28 6.21
C THR A 75 11.27 -19.76 7.49
N LEU A 76 11.23 -18.98 8.58
CA LEU A 76 11.76 -19.40 9.88
C LEU A 76 11.04 -20.64 10.45
N LEU A 77 9.72 -20.69 10.34
CA LEU A 77 8.93 -21.86 10.75
C LEU A 77 9.20 -23.09 9.87
N LYS A 78 9.53 -22.90 8.60
CA LYS A 78 9.83 -23.98 7.66
C LYS A 78 11.12 -24.73 8.01
N ASP A 79 12.11 -24.04 8.57
CA ASP A 79 13.41 -24.64 8.92
C ASP A 79 13.33 -25.50 10.18
N PHE A 80 12.39 -25.23 11.08
CA PHE A 80 12.23 -25.93 12.36
C PHE A 80 11.12 -26.98 12.39
N SER A 81 10.34 -27.20 11.32
CA SER A 81 9.11 -28.02 11.36
C SER A 81 9.18 -29.30 10.52
N SER A 82 8.45 -30.33 11.00
CA SER A 82 8.19 -31.60 10.27
C SER A 82 7.40 -31.32 8.96
N ASN A 83 7.56 -32.18 7.95
CA ASN A 83 6.94 -32.05 6.63
C ASN A 83 5.41 -31.90 6.65
N LYS A 84 4.71 -32.48 7.62
CA LYS A 84 3.26 -32.37 7.80
C LYS A 84 2.88 -30.95 8.31
N LEU A 85 3.65 -30.42 9.25
CA LEU A 85 3.47 -29.09 9.79
C LEU A 85 3.75 -28.01 8.73
N LYS A 86 4.77 -28.21 7.88
CA LYS A 86 5.06 -27.28 6.76
C LYS A 86 3.86 -27.09 5.85
N ARG A 87 3.20 -28.18 5.47
CA ARG A 87 2.00 -28.12 4.62
C ARG A 87 0.83 -27.41 5.31
N LEU A 88 0.64 -27.66 6.61
CA LEU A 88 -0.40 -27.01 7.40
C LEU A 88 -0.17 -25.49 7.47
N PHE A 89 1.06 -25.06 7.73
CA PHE A 89 1.41 -23.64 7.75
C PHE A 89 1.26 -22.96 6.38
N GLU A 90 1.62 -23.64 5.28
CA GLU A 90 1.41 -23.09 3.92
C GLU A 90 -0.08 -22.88 3.62
N VAL A 91 -0.93 -23.82 4.01
CA VAL A 91 -2.38 -23.70 3.84
C VAL A 91 -2.95 -22.61 4.73
N ALA A 92 -2.57 -22.59 6.02
CA ALA A 92 -3.01 -21.54 6.95
C ALA A 92 -2.61 -20.14 6.49
N TYR A 93 -1.38 -19.98 6.00
CA TYR A 93 -0.88 -18.73 5.42
C TYR A 93 -1.69 -18.30 4.19
N ALA A 94 -1.98 -19.22 3.28
CA ALA A 94 -2.78 -18.93 2.09
C ALA A 94 -4.21 -18.48 2.47
N TRP A 95 -4.84 -19.16 3.44
CA TRP A 95 -6.15 -18.77 3.96
C TRP A 95 -6.14 -17.40 4.66
N SER A 96 -5.12 -17.12 5.45
CA SER A 96 -4.96 -15.83 6.12
C SER A 96 -4.87 -14.68 5.11
N ILE A 97 -4.06 -14.84 4.06
CA ILE A 97 -3.96 -13.84 2.97
C ILE A 97 -5.31 -13.67 2.29
N LEU A 98 -6.01 -14.76 1.98
CA LEU A 98 -7.30 -14.71 1.28
C LEU A 98 -8.34 -13.97 2.13
N ILE A 99 -8.47 -14.31 3.40
CA ILE A 99 -9.40 -13.67 4.33
C ILE A 99 -9.07 -12.17 4.47
N PHE A 100 -7.79 -11.84 4.66
CA PHE A 100 -7.35 -10.46 4.78
C PHE A 100 -7.62 -9.65 3.51
N SER A 101 -7.33 -10.21 2.33
CA SER A 101 -7.58 -9.56 1.05
C SER A 101 -9.07 -9.32 0.80
N LEU A 102 -9.92 -10.28 1.13
CA LEU A 102 -11.38 -10.13 1.02
C LEU A 102 -11.91 -9.08 2.01
N SER A 103 -11.39 -9.07 3.24
CA SER A 103 -11.74 -8.05 4.23
C SER A 103 -11.34 -6.65 3.77
N LEU A 104 -10.12 -6.48 3.24
CA LEU A 104 -9.68 -5.21 2.68
C LEU A 104 -10.56 -4.77 1.51
N LEU A 105 -10.88 -5.67 0.59
CA LEU A 105 -11.77 -5.37 -0.54
C LEU A 105 -13.14 -4.91 -0.05
N TYR A 106 -13.71 -5.60 0.95
CA TYR A 106 -14.98 -5.21 1.56
C TYR A 106 -14.91 -3.82 2.21
N PHE A 107 -13.86 -3.54 3.00
CA PHE A 107 -13.70 -2.23 3.62
C PHE A 107 -13.45 -1.12 2.59
N CYS A 108 -12.68 -1.38 1.55
CA CYS A 108 -12.52 -0.43 0.45
C CYS A 108 -13.87 -0.15 -0.23
N TRP A 109 -14.67 -1.18 -0.49
CA TRP A 109 -16.00 -0.99 -1.07
C TRP A 109 -16.91 -0.14 -0.19
N VAL A 110 -16.96 -0.42 1.11
CA VAL A 110 -17.77 0.35 2.07
C VAL A 110 -17.27 1.78 2.23
N TRP A 111 -15.95 1.98 2.17
CA TRP A 111 -15.32 3.29 2.35
C TRP A 111 -15.50 4.19 1.15
N TYR A 112 -15.20 3.68 -0.05
CA TYR A 112 -15.27 4.45 -1.28
C TYR A 112 -16.68 4.53 -1.88
N ARG A 113 -17.56 3.58 -1.56
CA ARG A 113 -18.94 3.49 -2.09
C ARG A 113 -19.04 3.79 -3.58
N PRO A 114 -18.36 3.04 -4.44
CA PRO A 114 -18.36 3.29 -5.88
C PRO A 114 -19.76 3.17 -6.50
N ASP A 115 -20.64 2.38 -5.90
CA ASP A 115 -22.06 2.26 -6.26
C ASP A 115 -22.80 3.60 -6.19
N ALA A 116 -22.64 4.31 -5.07
CA ALA A 116 -23.25 5.63 -4.88
C ALA A 116 -22.60 6.69 -5.79
N LEU A 117 -21.29 6.65 -5.97
CA LEU A 117 -20.59 7.59 -6.86
C LEU A 117 -21.04 7.47 -8.31
N ILE A 118 -21.28 6.24 -8.79
CA ILE A 118 -21.81 5.99 -10.13
C ILE A 118 -23.27 6.46 -10.23
N ALA A 119 -24.07 6.27 -9.18
CA ALA A 119 -25.48 6.66 -9.16
C ALA A 119 -25.67 8.18 -9.33
N VAL A 120 -24.79 9.01 -8.74
CA VAL A 120 -24.80 10.47 -8.88
C VAL A 120 -23.99 10.98 -10.08
N GLY A 121 -23.62 10.11 -11.02
CA GLY A 121 -22.94 10.50 -12.25
C GLY A 121 -21.55 11.11 -12.05
N PHE A 122 -20.83 10.71 -11.00
CA PHE A 122 -19.52 11.23 -10.58
C PHE A 122 -19.54 12.69 -10.07
N ASP A 123 -20.71 13.21 -9.68
CA ASP A 123 -20.77 14.51 -9.01
C ASP A 123 -20.36 14.35 -7.54
N ILE A 124 -19.17 14.91 -7.19
CA ILE A 124 -18.59 14.80 -5.87
C ILE A 124 -19.40 15.57 -4.83
N GLN A 125 -20.04 16.69 -5.21
CA GLN A 125 -20.84 17.48 -4.28
C GLN A 125 -22.14 16.76 -3.93
N GLU A 126 -22.83 16.23 -4.92
CA GLU A 126 -24.06 15.46 -4.73
C GLU A 126 -23.78 14.19 -3.93
N PHE A 127 -22.69 13.46 -4.26
CA PHE A 127 -22.23 12.29 -3.50
C PHE A 127 -22.03 12.60 -2.02
N SER A 128 -21.35 13.70 -1.69
CA SER A 128 -21.07 14.06 -0.30
C SER A 128 -22.32 14.45 0.48
N MET A 129 -23.31 15.07 -0.17
CA MET A 129 -24.59 15.43 0.45
C MET A 129 -25.46 14.19 0.70
N GLU A 130 -25.53 13.25 -0.23
CA GLU A 130 -26.36 12.05 -0.10
C GLU A 130 -25.78 11.04 0.89
N THR A 131 -24.46 10.82 0.83
CA THR A 131 -23.80 9.77 1.62
C THR A 131 -23.20 10.24 2.92
N MET A 132 -23.13 11.56 3.16
CA MET A 132 -22.38 12.19 4.26
C MET A 132 -20.92 11.74 4.31
N ASN A 133 -20.37 11.37 3.16
CA ASN A 133 -18.99 10.91 3.01
C ASN A 133 -18.18 11.91 2.20
N PHE A 134 -17.20 12.54 2.83
CA PHE A 134 -16.39 13.61 2.26
C PHE A 134 -15.04 13.13 1.71
N ILE A 135 -14.85 11.82 1.54
CA ILE A 135 -13.57 11.24 1.13
C ILE A 135 -13.03 11.81 -0.18
N TYR A 136 -13.91 12.11 -1.13
CA TYR A 136 -13.52 12.66 -2.44
C TYR A 136 -13.28 14.18 -2.42
N GLN A 137 -13.74 14.89 -1.39
CA GLN A 137 -13.52 16.33 -1.22
C GLN A 137 -12.28 16.64 -0.39
N ASP A 138 -11.85 15.71 0.46
CA ASP A 138 -10.73 15.91 1.37
C ASP A 138 -9.39 15.97 0.62
N THR A 139 -8.64 17.02 0.89
CA THR A 139 -7.27 17.21 0.38
C THR A 139 -6.27 17.32 1.52
N THR A 140 -5.00 17.11 1.23
CA THR A 140 -3.93 17.36 2.20
C THR A 140 -3.75 18.86 2.44
N ASN A 141 -3.30 19.23 3.64
CA ASN A 141 -3.28 20.62 4.10
C ASN A 141 -2.24 21.46 3.39
N THR A 142 -1.13 20.90 2.93
CA THR A 142 0.00 21.64 2.35
C THR A 142 0.18 21.38 0.86
N LEU A 143 0.03 20.12 0.41
CA LEU A 143 0.20 19.76 -0.99
C LEU A 143 -1.10 19.84 -1.81
N GLY A 144 -2.28 19.91 -1.16
CA GLY A 144 -3.56 19.90 -1.86
C GLY A 144 -3.84 18.59 -2.61
N ILE A 145 -3.14 17.50 -2.29
CA ILE A 145 -3.35 16.20 -2.92
C ILE A 145 -4.63 15.58 -2.36
N PRO A 146 -5.50 15.03 -3.22
CA PRO A 146 -6.70 14.33 -2.74
C PRO A 146 -6.32 13.16 -1.83
N LYS A 147 -6.98 13.03 -0.67
CA LYS A 147 -6.67 11.98 0.32
C LYS A 147 -7.12 10.57 -0.11
N TYR A 148 -7.89 10.46 -1.18
CA TYR A 148 -8.31 9.18 -1.73
C TYR A 148 -7.28 8.53 -2.67
N LEU A 149 -6.20 9.20 -2.99
CA LEU A 149 -5.05 8.68 -3.75
C LEU A 149 -4.06 7.99 -2.83
#